data_79daf79b9b36e67bad562e3ba43f5f93
#
_entry.id   79daf79b9b36e67bad562e3ba43f5f93
#
_cell.length_a   1.000
_cell.length_b   1.000
_cell.length_c   1.000
_cell.angle_alpha   90.00
_cell.angle_beta   90.00
_cell.angle_gamma   90.00
#
_symmetry.space_group_name_H-M   'P 1'
#
loop_
_entity.id
_entity.type
_entity.pdbx_description
1 polymer ?
#
loop_
_entity_poly.entity_id
_entity_poly.type
_entity_poly.pdbx_seq_one_letter_code
_entity_poly.pdbx_strand_id
1 'polypeptide(L)'
;MVVCVVLASWMCADAQRVIHVPADVPTIQQAIAAAANGDTVSIAPGTYGGSIDFDGKAITVQGAAVGVIIQGANAGPVVLFHHGESRSSILSNVTVQGGASANDSSAGGVLIDHASPIVENSKITGNSDCGIGVHFGGPLISGNTITLNNGGRARGCIPQVKGLGISGGGITLEGAPVVGPPTLITGNTIAQNTAVWSAAGISAIDAGHIMIEDNTITANTSNGRGSGIGIYSDTSAAIVQNLIYANVLNPTLYNPAYAEIGAGLNLDLIAGSQHSTRTVVVNNTIAENVLVPVSGARQAGSQILLLNVYDSISLYNNIISSADSLSAVDCLNGTGVKLPLPVFDHNLVFTQGSAASSFSADCISPAGTNGNLFVDPQFVARTGDAPYQVAKASPAVDSGNNSAPSLLQTDLLGNSRVQNATGTATATIDRGAYEVAGVVSTLPPPGALSLSVNPASLSLRPVGSGVVQVTATVTGALAGPVVLSCSNLPAHATCSFEKASLAISGAGTYSTNMMLAVNNATASVSGTMRGVLAVLLLPGVLFGMRKRLRVVALLLVACCVFFVSGCNNVVLSIPASYSVTVVGTDTASGKSAQVALPVSVTP
;
A
#
# COMPACT_ATOMS: atom_id res chain seq x y z
N MET A 1 49.95 -36.15 0.28
CA MET A 1 48.86 -36.21 1.26
C MET A 1 48.45 -34.75 1.51
N VAL A 2 47.48 -34.28 0.76
CA VAL A 2 46.98 -32.88 0.84
C VAL A 2 45.77 -32.90 1.76
N VAL A 3 45.85 -32.27 2.93
CA VAL A 3 44.74 -32.12 3.86
C VAL A 3 43.88 -30.94 3.36
N CYS A 4 42.70 -31.20 2.81
CA CYS A 4 41.66 -30.20 2.59
C CYS A 4 41.02 -29.85 3.94
N VAL A 5 41.32 -28.67 4.46
CA VAL A 5 40.58 -28.08 5.59
C VAL A 5 39.29 -27.48 5.01
N VAL A 6 38.17 -28.18 5.21
CA VAL A 6 36.85 -27.62 4.93
C VAL A 6 36.47 -26.71 6.10
N LEU A 7 36.61 -25.40 5.90
CA LEU A 7 36.03 -24.41 6.78
C LEU A 7 34.51 -24.43 6.59
N ALA A 8 33.82 -25.20 7.42
CA ALA A 8 32.39 -25.05 7.62
C ALA A 8 32.16 -23.74 8.37
N SER A 9 31.78 -22.69 7.63
CA SER A 9 31.22 -21.48 8.22
C SER A 9 29.86 -21.87 8.84
N TRP A 10 29.86 -22.13 10.12
CA TRP A 10 28.66 -22.17 10.90
C TRP A 10 28.07 -20.76 10.87
N MET A 11 26.99 -20.56 10.13
CA MET A 11 26.08 -19.47 10.38
C MET A 11 25.45 -19.76 11.76
N CYS A 12 26.05 -19.24 12.82
CA CYS A 12 25.33 -19.06 14.06
C CYS A 12 24.19 -18.11 13.73
N ALA A 13 22.95 -18.61 13.72
CA ALA A 13 21.82 -17.74 13.87
C ALA A 13 22.03 -17.06 15.24
N ASP A 14 22.39 -15.78 15.25
CA ASP A 14 22.45 -15.01 16.47
C ASP A 14 21.10 -15.14 17.17
N ALA A 15 21.11 -15.59 18.43
CA ALA A 15 19.88 -15.68 19.19
C ALA A 15 19.30 -14.27 19.32
N GLN A 16 18.04 -14.09 18.96
CA GLN A 16 17.32 -12.83 19.06
C GLN A 16 17.51 -12.25 20.47
N ARG A 17 18.12 -11.09 20.53
CA ARG A 17 18.44 -10.40 21.79
C ARG A 17 17.36 -9.40 22.14
N VAL A 18 17.08 -9.25 23.44
CA VAL A 18 16.23 -8.18 23.97
C VAL A 18 17.13 -7.16 24.66
N ILE A 19 17.01 -5.89 24.26
CA ILE A 19 17.72 -4.75 24.86
C ILE A 19 16.68 -3.94 25.63
N HIS A 20 16.88 -3.82 26.94
CA HIS A 20 15.94 -3.11 27.81
C HIS A 20 16.31 -1.63 27.97
N VAL A 21 15.32 -0.75 27.76
CA VAL A 21 15.47 0.68 28.01
C VAL A 21 14.60 1.05 29.23
N PRO A 22 15.15 1.72 30.25
CA PRO A 22 16.52 2.24 30.39
C PRO A 22 17.50 1.28 31.06
N ALA A 23 17.16 0.01 31.32
CA ALA A 23 17.93 -0.89 32.19
C ALA A 23 19.30 -1.25 31.59
N ASP A 24 19.39 -1.59 30.32
CA ASP A 24 20.64 -1.95 29.65
C ASP A 24 21.29 -0.70 29.02
N VAL A 25 20.49 0.19 28.44
CA VAL A 25 20.95 1.45 27.83
C VAL A 25 19.96 2.56 28.15
N PRO A 26 20.42 3.82 28.34
CA PRO A 26 19.58 4.88 28.88
C PRO A 26 18.55 5.45 27.89
N THR A 27 18.76 5.31 26.57
CA THR A 27 17.87 5.89 25.56
C THR A 27 17.45 4.88 24.49
N ILE A 28 16.28 5.11 23.90
CA ILE A 28 15.75 4.26 22.81
C ILE A 28 16.70 4.28 21.60
N GLN A 29 17.23 5.45 21.21
CA GLN A 29 18.14 5.54 20.06
C GLN A 29 19.46 4.78 20.29
N GLN A 30 19.98 4.78 21.52
CA GLN A 30 21.16 3.96 21.83
C GLN A 30 20.87 2.47 21.78
N ALA A 31 19.66 2.05 22.19
CA ALA A 31 19.23 0.67 22.05
C ALA A 31 19.09 0.26 20.58
N ILE A 32 18.48 1.12 19.74
CA ILE A 32 18.40 0.91 18.29
C ILE A 32 19.81 0.81 17.70
N ALA A 33 20.72 1.71 18.04
CA ALA A 33 22.10 1.69 17.55
C ALA A 33 22.85 0.38 17.92
N ALA A 34 22.60 -0.14 19.13
CA ALA A 34 23.22 -1.38 19.64
C ALA A 34 22.55 -2.66 19.13
N ALA A 35 21.33 -2.59 18.58
CA ALA A 35 20.58 -3.74 18.11
C ALA A 35 21.11 -4.25 16.76
N ALA A 36 21.09 -5.56 16.57
CA ALA A 36 21.24 -6.25 15.29
C ALA A 36 19.87 -6.61 14.70
N ASN A 37 19.82 -6.91 13.41
CA ASN A 37 18.58 -7.38 12.77
C ASN A 37 18.03 -8.63 13.48
N GLY A 38 16.74 -8.62 13.76
CA GLY A 38 16.05 -9.64 14.54
C GLY A 38 15.93 -9.32 16.03
N ASP A 39 16.70 -8.36 16.57
CA ASP A 39 16.65 -7.98 17.98
C ASP A 39 15.35 -7.22 18.34
N THR A 40 15.05 -7.19 19.63
CA THR A 40 13.93 -6.43 20.20
C THR A 40 14.45 -5.37 21.16
N VAL A 41 14.04 -4.13 20.97
CA VAL A 41 14.19 -3.03 21.93
C VAL A 41 12.93 -2.98 22.79
N SER A 42 13.04 -3.35 24.06
CA SER A 42 11.93 -3.41 25.02
C SER A 42 11.98 -2.20 25.96
N ILE A 43 10.99 -1.32 25.88
CA ILE A 43 10.98 -0.03 26.57
C ILE A 43 10.07 -0.11 27.81
N ALA A 44 10.62 0.17 28.98
CA ALA A 44 9.82 0.26 30.19
C ALA A 44 8.86 1.48 30.18
N PRO A 45 7.73 1.44 30.90
CA PRO A 45 6.85 2.60 31.03
C PRO A 45 7.61 3.86 31.47
N GLY A 46 7.34 4.98 30.82
CA GLY A 46 8.01 6.26 31.05
C GLY A 46 7.91 7.19 29.84
N THR A 47 8.41 8.42 30.01
CA THR A 47 8.49 9.41 28.93
C THR A 47 9.94 9.54 28.48
N TYR A 48 10.17 9.30 27.20
CA TYR A 48 11.46 9.33 26.52
C TYR A 48 11.49 10.46 25.52
N GLY A 49 12.36 11.43 25.73
CA GLY A 49 12.46 12.60 24.87
C GLY A 49 13.34 12.39 23.66
N GLY A 50 12.98 13.06 22.55
CA GLY A 50 13.72 13.06 21.30
C GLY A 50 13.10 12.22 20.20
N SER A 51 13.66 12.35 19.00
CA SER A 51 13.29 11.54 17.85
C SER A 51 14.07 10.22 17.86
N ILE A 52 13.48 9.18 17.28
CA ILE A 52 14.13 7.88 17.04
C ILE A 52 14.13 7.56 15.55
N ASP A 53 15.24 6.97 15.10
CA ASP A 53 15.45 6.51 13.75
C ASP A 53 15.77 5.01 13.79
N PHE A 54 15.11 4.23 12.93
CA PHE A 54 15.34 2.80 12.82
C PHE A 54 16.66 2.43 12.13
N ASP A 55 17.32 3.40 11.47
CA ASP A 55 18.62 3.24 10.80
C ASP A 55 18.67 2.04 9.83
N GLY A 56 17.56 1.74 9.12
CA GLY A 56 17.47 0.62 8.19
C GLY A 56 17.40 -0.76 8.83
N LYS A 57 17.26 -0.85 10.15
CA LYS A 57 17.34 -2.12 10.88
C LYS A 57 16.00 -2.86 10.92
N ALA A 58 16.04 -4.16 10.68
CA ALA A 58 14.92 -5.09 10.82
C ALA A 58 14.78 -5.53 12.29
N ILE A 59 14.30 -4.64 13.14
CA ILE A 59 14.15 -4.83 14.60
C ILE A 59 12.74 -4.50 15.07
N THR A 60 12.39 -5.01 16.25
CA THR A 60 11.16 -4.61 16.94
C THR A 60 11.48 -3.59 18.04
N VAL A 61 10.85 -2.40 17.98
CA VAL A 61 10.88 -1.40 19.04
C VAL A 61 9.50 -1.37 19.68
N GLN A 62 9.40 -1.81 20.92
CA GLN A 62 8.10 -1.99 21.57
C GLN A 62 8.07 -1.52 23.03
N GLY A 63 6.92 -1.03 23.45
CA GLY A 63 6.63 -0.83 24.86
C GLY A 63 6.44 -2.16 25.58
N ALA A 64 7.17 -2.36 26.68
CA ALA A 64 7.05 -3.56 27.52
C ALA A 64 5.70 -3.63 28.24
N ALA A 65 5.04 -2.49 28.42
CA ALA A 65 3.70 -2.34 28.99
C ALA A 65 3.10 -0.99 28.56
N VAL A 66 1.83 -0.77 28.90
CA VAL A 66 1.14 0.51 28.70
C VAL A 66 1.86 1.64 29.43
N GLY A 67 1.92 2.85 28.83
CA GLY A 67 2.52 4.03 29.44
C GLY A 67 3.93 4.37 28.93
N VAL A 68 4.38 3.77 27.83
CA VAL A 68 5.57 4.21 27.11
C VAL A 68 5.23 5.38 26.21
N ILE A 69 5.88 6.52 26.41
CA ILE A 69 5.67 7.75 25.63
C ILE A 69 6.99 8.16 24.98
N ILE A 70 6.99 8.25 23.65
CA ILE A 70 8.06 8.86 22.87
C ILE A 70 7.63 10.30 22.59
N GLN A 71 8.32 11.25 23.23
CA GLN A 71 7.96 12.66 23.22
C GLN A 71 8.88 13.44 22.29
N GLY A 72 8.37 13.95 21.20
CA GLY A 72 9.08 14.88 20.30
C GLY A 72 9.30 16.26 20.92
N ALA A 73 10.22 17.01 20.32
CA ALA A 73 10.58 18.36 20.74
C ALA A 73 9.86 19.45 19.93
N ASN A 74 8.79 19.13 19.21
CA ASN A 74 8.11 20.00 18.23
C ASN A 74 9.04 20.56 17.13
N ALA A 75 10.02 19.77 16.71
CA ALA A 75 11.06 20.19 15.78
C ALA A 75 11.33 19.21 14.64
N GLY A 76 10.45 18.27 14.40
CA GLY A 76 10.56 17.22 13.38
C GLY A 76 9.70 16.00 13.69
N PRO A 77 9.77 14.94 12.87
CA PRO A 77 9.15 13.66 13.17
C PRO A 77 9.67 13.07 14.47
N VAL A 78 8.80 12.35 15.19
CA VAL A 78 9.20 11.63 16.40
C VAL A 78 9.80 10.28 16.09
N VAL A 79 9.26 9.58 15.07
CA VAL A 79 9.77 8.28 14.62
C VAL A 79 10.05 8.34 13.13
N LEU A 80 11.21 7.84 12.71
CA LEU A 80 11.65 7.83 11.32
C LEU A 80 11.91 6.40 10.82
N PHE A 81 11.38 6.13 9.63
CA PHE A 81 11.69 4.99 8.76
C PHE A 81 12.03 5.55 7.39
N HIS A 82 13.31 5.67 7.04
CA HIS A 82 13.73 6.30 5.80
C HIS A 82 15.02 5.72 5.19
N HIS A 83 15.36 4.51 5.61
CA HIS A 83 16.51 3.77 5.11
C HIS A 83 16.11 2.43 4.46
N GLY A 84 14.88 2.35 3.91
CA GLY A 84 14.38 1.17 3.22
C GLY A 84 13.92 0.05 4.16
N GLU A 85 13.50 0.40 5.37
CA GLU A 85 12.95 -0.55 6.34
C GLU A 85 11.81 -1.37 5.71
N SER A 86 11.80 -2.66 5.98
CA SER A 86 10.75 -3.59 5.54
C SER A 86 9.75 -3.86 6.66
N ARG A 87 8.77 -4.73 6.41
CA ARG A 87 7.83 -5.20 7.46
C ARG A 87 8.48 -6.02 8.59
N SER A 88 9.78 -6.24 8.53
CA SER A 88 10.55 -6.75 9.67
C SER A 88 10.99 -5.67 10.65
N SER A 89 10.74 -4.40 10.34
CA SER A 89 10.98 -3.25 11.23
C SER A 89 9.64 -2.86 11.83
N ILE A 90 9.50 -3.04 13.14
CA ILE A 90 8.20 -2.97 13.83
C ILE A 90 8.25 -1.93 14.94
N LEU A 91 7.30 -0.99 14.95
CA LEU A 91 7.01 -0.11 16.08
C LEU A 91 5.69 -0.56 16.72
N SER A 92 5.72 -0.87 18.01
CA SER A 92 4.55 -1.44 18.69
C SER A 92 4.37 -0.96 20.13
N ASN A 93 3.12 -0.87 20.58
CA ASN A 93 2.74 -0.60 21.98
C ASN A 93 3.34 0.68 22.60
N VAL A 94 3.43 1.76 21.83
CA VAL A 94 3.96 3.05 22.29
C VAL A 94 2.98 4.20 22.05
N THR A 95 3.15 5.29 22.79
CA THR A 95 2.53 6.57 22.46
C THR A 95 3.57 7.45 21.76
N VAL A 96 3.23 7.99 20.58
CA VAL A 96 4.05 8.93 19.81
C VAL A 96 3.37 10.28 19.80
N GLN A 97 4.00 11.31 20.38
CA GLN A 97 3.42 12.64 20.51
C GLN A 97 4.44 13.78 20.48
N GLY A 98 3.96 15.01 20.26
CA GLY A 98 4.79 16.23 20.29
C GLY A 98 5.77 16.33 19.12
N GLY A 99 5.44 15.71 18.01
CA GLY A 99 6.15 15.94 16.75
C GLY A 99 5.60 17.14 15.99
N ALA A 100 6.41 17.72 15.12
CA ALA A 100 6.03 18.76 14.19
C ALA A 100 6.86 18.67 12.92
N SER A 101 6.33 19.15 11.80
CA SER A 101 7.15 19.30 10.59
C SER A 101 8.19 20.40 10.79
N ALA A 102 9.45 20.06 10.62
CA ALA A 102 10.54 21.04 10.72
C ALA A 102 10.59 21.99 9.51
N ASN A 103 10.23 21.50 8.33
CA ASN A 103 10.30 22.23 7.07
C ASN A 103 9.24 21.67 6.11
N ASP A 104 8.03 22.12 6.11
CA ASP A 104 6.97 21.88 5.09
C ASP A 104 6.98 20.52 4.31
N SER A 105 7.69 19.50 4.79
CA SER A 105 7.99 18.29 4.02
C SER A 105 8.14 17.01 4.84
N SER A 106 7.69 16.97 6.10
CA SER A 106 7.79 15.77 6.94
C SER A 106 6.63 15.63 7.91
N ALA A 107 6.21 14.38 8.17
CA ALA A 107 5.20 14.08 9.18
C ALA A 107 5.60 14.57 10.57
N GLY A 108 4.63 14.92 11.39
CA GLY A 108 4.89 15.27 12.78
C GLY A 108 5.11 14.03 13.66
N GLY A 109 4.25 13.04 13.57
CA GLY A 109 4.33 11.82 14.40
C GLY A 109 5.34 10.81 13.87
N VAL A 110 4.93 10.01 12.89
CA VAL A 110 5.75 8.96 12.25
C VAL A 110 5.97 9.31 10.78
N LEU A 111 7.22 9.39 10.35
CA LEU A 111 7.60 9.54 8.95
C LEU A 111 8.05 8.18 8.39
N ILE A 112 7.44 7.78 7.28
CA ILE A 112 7.79 6.60 6.51
C ILE A 112 8.13 7.06 5.09
N ASP A 113 9.41 7.06 4.73
CA ASP A 113 9.89 7.54 3.43
C ASP A 113 10.68 6.44 2.72
N HIS A 114 10.21 5.99 1.55
CA HIS A 114 10.78 4.86 0.81
C HIS A 114 10.97 3.58 1.65
N ALA A 115 10.09 3.36 2.62
CA ALA A 115 10.14 2.26 3.58
C ALA A 115 8.76 1.59 3.72
N SER A 116 8.75 0.37 4.24
CA SER A 116 7.53 -0.43 4.37
C SER A 116 7.46 -1.15 5.74
N PRO A 117 7.56 -0.42 6.86
CA PRO A 117 7.56 -1.00 8.20
C PRO A 117 6.17 -1.48 8.64
N ILE A 118 6.12 -2.02 9.86
CA ILE A 118 4.88 -2.20 10.62
C ILE A 118 4.80 -1.14 11.72
N VAL A 119 3.66 -0.44 11.80
CA VAL A 119 3.28 0.42 12.92
C VAL A 119 2.00 -0.12 13.50
N GLU A 120 2.06 -0.66 14.72
CA GLU A 120 0.91 -1.37 15.26
C GLU A 120 0.66 -1.09 16.74
N ASN A 121 -0.60 -1.30 17.17
CA ASN A 121 -1.03 -1.28 18.58
C ASN A 121 -0.52 -0.06 19.35
N SER A 122 -0.36 1.07 18.68
CA SER A 122 0.26 2.28 19.21
C SER A 122 -0.73 3.46 19.20
N LYS A 123 -0.47 4.45 20.04
CA LYS A 123 -1.22 5.70 20.07
C LYS A 123 -0.39 6.82 19.44
N ILE A 124 -0.87 7.36 18.32
CA ILE A 124 -0.22 8.48 17.61
C ILE A 124 -1.07 9.72 17.83
N THR A 125 -0.63 10.65 18.67
CA THR A 125 -1.51 11.71 19.16
C THR A 125 -0.80 13.03 19.43
N GLY A 126 -1.52 14.15 19.28
CA GLY A 126 -1.01 15.47 19.68
C GLY A 126 0.22 15.93 18.88
N ASN A 127 0.34 15.50 17.62
CA ASN A 127 1.37 15.99 16.74
C ASN A 127 0.87 17.23 15.96
N SER A 128 1.74 18.21 15.76
CA SER A 128 1.39 19.48 15.11
C SER A 128 1.28 19.39 13.59
N ASP A 129 1.49 18.22 13.03
CA ASP A 129 1.22 17.84 11.65
C ASP A 129 0.53 16.47 11.61
N CYS A 130 0.51 15.77 10.49
CA CYS A 130 -0.15 14.47 10.44
C CYS A 130 0.44 13.49 11.45
N GLY A 131 -0.38 12.55 11.90
CA GLY A 131 0.03 11.48 12.78
C GLY A 131 1.06 10.58 12.11
N ILE A 132 0.73 10.06 10.91
CA ILE A 132 1.62 9.20 10.10
C ILE A 132 1.67 9.76 8.67
N GLY A 133 2.87 10.03 8.18
CA GLY A 133 3.14 10.37 6.79
C GLY A 133 3.88 9.27 6.07
N VAL A 134 3.37 8.84 4.91
CA VAL A 134 3.97 7.80 4.07
C VAL A 134 4.31 8.39 2.71
N HIS A 135 5.56 8.27 2.31
CA HIS A 135 6.08 8.74 1.04
C HIS A 135 6.77 7.59 0.32
N PHE A 136 6.26 7.18 -0.84
CA PHE A 136 6.73 6.03 -1.63
C PHE A 136 6.94 4.74 -0.85
N GLY A 137 6.11 4.49 0.17
CA GLY A 137 6.20 3.32 1.05
C GLY A 137 4.96 2.45 1.02
N GLY A 138 5.11 1.17 1.47
CA GLY A 138 4.03 0.20 1.59
C GLY A 138 3.90 -0.38 3.01
N PRO A 139 3.69 0.45 4.05
CA PRO A 139 3.61 -0.03 5.44
C PRO A 139 2.37 -0.86 5.72
N LEU A 140 2.44 -1.61 6.83
CA LEU A 140 1.28 -2.09 7.56
C LEU A 140 1.03 -1.17 8.74
N ILE A 141 -0.14 -0.53 8.77
CA ILE A 141 -0.60 0.32 9.87
C ILE A 141 -1.82 -0.35 10.50
N SER A 142 -1.66 -0.98 11.67
CA SER A 142 -2.69 -1.86 12.23
C SER A 142 -2.95 -1.66 13.71
N GLY A 143 -4.22 -1.67 14.12
CA GLY A 143 -4.61 -1.65 15.54
C GLY A 143 -4.23 -0.37 16.29
N ASN A 144 -3.94 0.74 15.61
CA ASN A 144 -3.50 1.99 16.24
C ASN A 144 -4.68 2.87 16.61
N THR A 145 -4.45 3.74 17.61
CA THR A 145 -5.30 4.89 17.92
C THR A 145 -4.61 6.17 17.43
N ILE A 146 -5.11 6.76 16.33
CA ILE A 146 -4.51 7.93 15.66
C ILE A 146 -5.43 9.12 15.87
N THR A 147 -5.10 9.99 16.83
CA THR A 147 -6.05 11.01 17.29
C THR A 147 -5.38 12.36 17.58
N LEU A 148 -6.18 13.45 17.46
CA LEU A 148 -5.76 14.79 17.86
C LEU A 148 -4.48 15.28 17.14
N ASN A 149 -4.20 14.76 15.95
CA ASN A 149 -3.12 15.27 15.13
C ASN A 149 -3.65 16.42 14.28
N ASN A 150 -2.83 17.46 14.15
CA ASN A 150 -3.26 18.72 13.54
C ASN A 150 -2.46 19.00 12.27
N GLY A 151 -2.97 18.58 11.12
CA GLY A 151 -2.47 18.93 9.78
C GLY A 151 -2.69 20.41 9.40
N GLY A 152 -2.67 21.31 10.36
CA GLY A 152 -3.09 22.71 10.25
C GLY A 152 -2.12 23.66 9.56
N ARG A 153 -1.04 23.19 8.92
CA ARG A 153 -0.16 24.05 8.13
C ARG A 153 -0.50 23.97 6.63
N ALA A 154 -0.37 25.10 5.96
CA ALA A 154 -0.75 25.27 4.56
C ALA A 154 0.06 24.42 3.54
N ARG A 155 1.00 23.60 4.00
CA ARG A 155 1.93 22.87 3.15
C ARG A 155 2.14 21.42 3.55
N GLY A 156 1.18 20.80 4.21
CA GLY A 156 1.07 19.33 4.34
C GLY A 156 2.24 18.60 4.98
N CYS A 157 1.97 17.41 5.44
CA CYS A 157 2.95 16.55 6.08
C CYS A 157 3.83 15.74 5.10
N ILE A 158 3.82 16.08 3.83
CA ILE A 158 4.61 15.44 2.78
C ILE A 158 5.11 16.49 1.78
N PRO A 159 6.32 16.35 1.20
CA PRO A 159 6.86 17.24 0.19
C PRO A 159 5.88 17.42 -0.98
N GLN A 160 5.62 18.64 -1.36
CA GLN A 160 4.63 18.96 -2.38
C GLN A 160 4.90 18.31 -3.73
N VAL A 161 3.95 17.54 -4.24
CA VAL A 161 3.73 17.46 -5.68
C VAL A 161 3.25 18.85 -6.12
N LYS A 162 3.95 19.45 -7.09
CA LYS A 162 3.72 20.81 -7.57
C LYS A 162 2.22 21.13 -7.73
N GLY A 163 1.69 21.94 -6.82
CA GLY A 163 0.40 22.62 -6.99
C GLY A 163 -0.81 22.04 -6.25
N LEU A 164 -0.73 20.88 -5.64
CA LEU A 164 -1.80 20.32 -4.80
C LEU A 164 -1.31 20.26 -3.36
N GLY A 165 -1.71 21.20 -2.53
CA GLY A 165 -1.44 21.16 -1.10
C GLY A 165 -2.17 19.96 -0.47
N ILE A 166 -1.42 18.97 0.02
CA ILE A 166 -1.99 17.82 0.71
C ILE A 166 -1.59 17.92 2.17
N SER A 167 -2.56 18.19 3.01
CA SER A 167 -2.40 18.15 4.46
C SER A 167 -3.46 17.25 5.06
N GLY A 168 -3.13 15.98 5.22
CA GLY A 168 -3.94 15.06 6.02
C GLY A 168 -3.70 15.28 7.51
N GLY A 169 -4.62 14.86 8.34
CA GLY A 169 -4.49 14.96 9.80
C GLY A 169 -4.01 13.67 10.44
N GLY A 170 -4.72 12.57 10.23
CA GLY A 170 -4.40 11.26 10.79
C GLY A 170 -3.29 10.55 10.02
N ILE A 171 -3.61 10.06 8.83
CA ILE A 171 -2.67 9.35 7.94
C ILE A 171 -2.66 10.06 6.58
N THR A 172 -1.48 10.32 6.05
CA THR A 172 -1.29 10.87 4.71
C THR A 172 -0.34 9.99 3.92
N LEU A 173 -0.74 9.63 2.70
CA LEU A 173 0.05 8.81 1.78
C LEU A 173 0.28 9.56 0.47
N GLU A 174 1.52 9.53 -0.02
CA GLU A 174 1.90 10.07 -1.32
C GLU A 174 2.87 9.14 -2.02
N GLY A 175 2.58 8.89 -3.28
CA GLY A 175 3.42 8.05 -4.14
C GLY A 175 3.28 6.55 -3.87
N ALA A 176 3.27 5.79 -4.95
CA ALA A 176 3.24 4.34 -4.88
C ALA A 176 4.56 3.79 -4.32
N PRO A 177 4.55 2.69 -3.56
CA PRO A 177 5.76 2.05 -3.11
C PRO A 177 6.64 1.66 -4.30
N VAL A 178 7.91 2.07 -4.28
CA VAL A 178 8.87 1.76 -5.35
C VAL A 178 9.20 0.27 -5.36
N VAL A 179 9.28 -0.32 -4.17
CA VAL A 179 9.52 -1.75 -3.95
C VAL A 179 8.78 -2.16 -2.68
N GLY A 180 8.15 -3.32 -2.70
CA GLY A 180 7.50 -3.85 -1.50
C GLY A 180 5.99 -4.11 -1.67
N PRO A 181 5.32 -4.49 -0.58
CA PRO A 181 3.88 -4.76 -0.58
C PRO A 181 3.08 -3.45 -0.68
N PRO A 182 1.81 -3.52 -1.12
CA PRO A 182 0.90 -2.38 -1.03
C PRO A 182 0.69 -1.94 0.42
N THR A 183 0.34 -0.68 0.60
CA THR A 183 -0.04 -0.16 1.92
C THR A 183 -1.32 -0.84 2.41
N LEU A 184 -1.29 -1.29 3.67
CA LEU A 184 -2.46 -1.82 4.36
C LEU A 184 -2.71 -1.02 5.66
N ILE A 185 -3.91 -0.45 5.76
CA ILE A 185 -4.39 0.29 6.94
C ILE A 185 -5.58 -0.48 7.49
N THR A 186 -5.42 -1.15 8.64
CA THR A 186 -6.45 -2.07 9.15
C THR A 186 -6.63 -2.00 10.66
N GLY A 187 -7.86 -2.12 11.13
CA GLY A 187 -8.18 -2.22 12.56
C GLY A 187 -7.84 -0.96 13.37
N ASN A 188 -7.67 0.19 12.75
CA ASN A 188 -7.31 1.42 13.46
C ASN A 188 -8.54 2.23 13.89
N THR A 189 -8.39 2.97 14.98
CA THR A 189 -9.28 4.08 15.34
C THR A 189 -8.62 5.39 14.94
N ILE A 190 -9.19 6.09 13.94
CA ILE A 190 -8.66 7.35 13.40
C ILE A 190 -9.68 8.45 13.68
N ALA A 191 -9.42 9.25 14.71
CA ALA A 191 -10.45 10.15 15.23
C ALA A 191 -9.91 11.53 15.65
N GLN A 192 -10.78 12.55 15.54
CA GLN A 192 -10.48 13.90 16.05
C GLN A 192 -9.20 14.52 15.46
N ASN A 193 -8.78 14.07 14.27
CA ASN A 193 -7.69 14.70 13.55
C ASN A 193 -8.22 15.88 12.75
N THR A 194 -7.36 16.89 12.50
CA THR A 194 -7.73 18.06 11.70
C THR A 194 -6.83 18.21 10.47
N ALA A 195 -7.38 18.73 9.38
CA ALA A 195 -6.64 19.01 8.17
C ALA A 195 -7.12 20.33 7.53
N VAL A 196 -6.24 20.98 6.76
CA VAL A 196 -6.58 22.23 6.06
C VAL A 196 -7.05 21.97 4.64
N TRP A 197 -6.41 21.05 3.90
CA TRP A 197 -6.60 20.94 2.46
C TRP A 197 -7.19 19.60 1.97
N SER A 198 -6.93 18.51 2.66
CA SER A 198 -7.39 17.18 2.25
C SER A 198 -8.05 16.43 3.41
N ALA A 199 -8.32 15.15 3.26
CA ALA A 199 -9.04 14.39 4.28
C ALA A 199 -8.28 14.34 5.61
N ALA A 200 -8.99 14.65 6.69
CA ALA A 200 -8.40 14.71 8.02
C ALA A 200 -8.18 13.31 8.65
N GLY A 201 -8.95 12.32 8.25
CA GLY A 201 -8.74 10.92 8.67
C GLY A 201 -7.62 10.27 7.88
N ILE A 202 -7.88 9.88 6.64
CA ILE A 202 -6.92 9.28 5.71
C ILE A 202 -6.94 10.05 4.40
N SER A 203 -5.77 10.49 3.94
CA SER A 203 -5.58 11.14 2.66
C SER A 203 -4.55 10.37 1.82
N ALA A 204 -4.88 10.01 0.59
CA ALA A 204 -3.98 9.28 -0.30
C ALA A 204 -3.98 9.90 -1.70
N ILE A 205 -2.79 10.17 -2.24
CA ILE A 205 -2.59 10.72 -3.59
C ILE A 205 -1.44 9.99 -4.29
N ASP A 206 -1.66 9.59 -5.53
CA ASP A 206 -0.68 8.86 -6.34
C ASP A 206 -0.08 7.64 -5.62
N ALA A 207 -0.79 7.11 -4.61
CA ALA A 207 -0.29 6.10 -3.67
C ALA A 207 -0.32 4.66 -4.23
N GLY A 208 -0.63 4.50 -5.53
CA GLY A 208 -0.77 3.20 -6.15
C GLY A 208 -2.00 2.45 -5.65
N HIS A 209 -1.87 1.15 -5.35
CA HIS A 209 -2.96 0.37 -4.77
C HIS A 209 -2.84 0.29 -3.25
N ILE A 210 -3.89 0.71 -2.53
CA ILE A 210 -3.95 0.70 -1.07
C ILE A 210 -5.16 -0.09 -0.57
N MET A 211 -5.03 -0.66 0.63
CA MET A 211 -6.11 -1.37 1.31
C MET A 211 -6.44 -0.65 2.62
N ILE A 212 -7.71 -0.28 2.78
CA ILE A 212 -8.23 0.39 3.99
C ILE A 212 -9.40 -0.46 4.48
N GLU A 213 -9.17 -1.22 5.54
CA GLU A 213 -10.15 -2.21 5.99
C GLU A 213 -10.26 -2.28 7.52
N ASP A 214 -11.46 -2.55 8.01
CA ASP A 214 -11.73 -2.71 9.45
C ASP A 214 -11.40 -1.49 10.32
N ASN A 215 -11.40 -0.27 9.78
CA ASN A 215 -11.11 0.92 10.57
C ASN A 215 -12.37 1.62 11.06
N THR A 216 -12.25 2.26 12.22
CA THR A 216 -13.23 3.26 12.71
C THR A 216 -12.66 4.66 12.46
N ILE A 217 -13.33 5.45 11.59
CA ILE A 217 -12.87 6.78 11.15
C ILE A 217 -13.95 7.80 11.51
N THR A 218 -13.70 8.58 12.55
CA THR A 218 -14.77 9.41 13.14
C THR A 218 -14.28 10.76 13.66
N ALA A 219 -15.19 11.73 13.66
CA ALA A 219 -14.96 13.06 14.24
C ALA A 219 -13.70 13.78 13.70
N ASN A 220 -13.20 13.41 12.53
CA ASN A 220 -12.13 14.13 11.87
C ASN A 220 -12.69 15.38 11.17
N THR A 221 -11.96 16.50 11.20
CA THR A 221 -12.43 17.77 10.65
C THR A 221 -11.47 18.30 9.59
N SER A 222 -11.98 18.56 8.40
CA SER A 222 -11.23 19.19 7.31
C SER A 222 -11.86 20.52 6.89
N ASN A 223 -11.00 21.46 6.44
CA ASN A 223 -11.43 22.69 5.80
C ASN A 223 -11.33 22.64 4.27
N GLY A 224 -10.86 21.53 3.73
CA GLY A 224 -10.63 21.32 2.29
C GLY A 224 -11.53 20.25 1.67
N ARG A 225 -10.94 19.19 1.18
CA ARG A 225 -11.62 18.09 0.45
C ARG A 225 -11.71 16.83 1.30
N GLY A 226 -12.91 16.34 1.54
CA GLY A 226 -13.14 15.16 2.38
C GLY A 226 -12.85 15.41 3.86
N SER A 227 -13.25 14.51 4.72
CA SER A 227 -12.88 14.58 6.15
C SER A 227 -12.58 13.19 6.70
N GLY A 228 -13.36 12.18 6.36
CA GLY A 228 -13.08 10.79 6.72
C GLY A 228 -11.93 10.23 5.88
N ILE A 229 -12.19 9.89 4.63
CA ILE A 229 -11.21 9.34 3.67
C ILE A 229 -11.23 10.18 2.39
N GLY A 230 -10.05 10.50 1.87
CA GLY A 230 -9.87 11.12 0.56
C GLY A 230 -8.88 10.32 -0.30
N ILE A 231 -9.32 9.91 -1.48
CA ILE A 231 -8.50 9.19 -2.47
C ILE A 231 -8.39 10.07 -3.72
N TYR A 232 -7.18 10.38 -4.12
CA TYR A 232 -6.91 11.37 -5.15
C TYR A 232 -5.98 10.84 -6.24
N SER A 233 -6.15 11.39 -7.45
CA SER A 233 -5.28 11.14 -8.61
C SER A 233 -5.11 9.64 -8.93
N ASP A 234 -3.88 9.18 -9.10
CA ASP A 234 -3.51 7.83 -9.54
C ASP A 234 -3.54 6.79 -8.40
N THR A 235 -4.40 6.99 -7.41
CA THR A 235 -4.60 6.02 -6.33
C THR A 235 -5.79 5.13 -6.61
N SER A 236 -5.62 3.82 -6.50
CA SER A 236 -6.73 2.87 -6.41
C SER A 236 -6.84 2.32 -4.99
N ALA A 237 -8.04 1.97 -4.57
CA ALA A 237 -8.25 1.53 -3.20
C ALA A 237 -9.24 0.37 -3.08
N ALA A 238 -8.96 -0.55 -2.15
CA ALA A 238 -9.97 -1.42 -1.57
C ALA A 238 -10.38 -0.83 -0.21
N ILE A 239 -11.57 -0.24 -0.14
CA ILE A 239 -12.13 0.37 1.08
C ILE A 239 -13.21 -0.59 1.59
N VAL A 240 -12.86 -1.38 2.60
CA VAL A 240 -13.66 -2.55 2.99
C VAL A 240 -14.00 -2.50 4.48
N GLN A 241 -15.28 -2.65 4.78
CA GLN A 241 -15.76 -2.87 6.14
C GLN A 241 -15.36 -1.80 7.16
N ASN A 242 -15.16 -0.56 6.72
CA ASN A 242 -14.89 0.56 7.62
C ASN A 242 -16.18 1.16 8.18
N LEU A 243 -16.09 1.69 9.39
CA LEU A 243 -17.10 2.54 9.99
C LEU A 243 -16.65 4.00 9.88
N ILE A 244 -17.32 4.77 9.01
CA ILE A 244 -16.94 6.16 8.67
C ILE A 244 -18.09 7.09 9.08
N TYR A 245 -17.98 7.77 10.21
CA TYR A 245 -19.09 8.55 10.71
C TYR A 245 -18.70 9.83 11.42
N ALA A 246 -19.63 10.77 11.49
CA ALA A 246 -19.49 12.03 12.21
C ALA A 246 -18.21 12.83 11.84
N ASN A 247 -17.61 12.60 10.66
CA ASN A 247 -16.55 13.45 10.16
C ASN A 247 -17.13 14.76 9.63
N VAL A 248 -16.42 15.88 9.83
CA VAL A 248 -16.94 17.22 9.54
C VAL A 248 -16.12 17.89 8.44
N LEU A 249 -16.77 18.20 7.33
CA LEU A 249 -16.19 19.04 6.30
C LEU A 249 -16.70 20.48 6.43
N ASN A 250 -15.77 21.39 6.72
CA ASN A 250 -16.06 22.83 6.82
C ASN A 250 -15.24 23.60 5.77
N PRO A 251 -15.76 23.79 4.54
CA PRO A 251 -14.99 24.30 3.41
C PRO A 251 -14.76 25.82 3.45
N THR A 252 -14.39 26.37 4.61
CA THR A 252 -14.20 27.82 4.80
C THR A 252 -12.96 28.38 4.09
N LEU A 253 -12.00 27.54 3.73
CA LEU A 253 -10.76 27.96 3.06
C LEU A 253 -10.82 27.84 1.54
N TYR A 254 -11.84 27.20 1.01
CA TYR A 254 -11.98 27.01 -0.44
C TYR A 254 -12.79 28.12 -1.08
N ASN A 255 -12.42 28.45 -2.32
CA ASN A 255 -13.31 29.24 -3.18
C ASN A 255 -14.61 28.42 -3.36
N PRO A 256 -15.78 28.97 -2.97
CA PRO A 256 -17.05 28.24 -3.05
C PRO A 256 -17.36 27.67 -4.43
N ALA A 257 -16.82 28.26 -5.50
CA ALA A 257 -16.99 27.77 -6.87
C ALA A 257 -16.28 26.42 -7.16
N TYR A 258 -15.33 26.00 -6.29
CA TYR A 258 -14.56 24.76 -6.43
C TYR A 258 -14.73 23.84 -5.23
N ALA A 259 -15.70 24.08 -4.37
CA ALA A 259 -15.94 23.23 -3.22
C ALA A 259 -16.44 21.84 -3.67
N GLU A 260 -15.51 20.90 -3.76
CA GLU A 260 -15.74 19.48 -4.00
C GLU A 260 -15.94 18.81 -2.63
N ILE A 261 -17.13 18.26 -2.38
CA ILE A 261 -17.65 18.16 -1.00
C ILE A 261 -18.16 16.75 -0.70
N GLY A 262 -17.29 15.87 -0.17
CA GLY A 262 -17.66 14.59 0.42
C GLY A 262 -17.10 14.50 1.84
N ALA A 263 -17.94 14.62 2.87
CA ALA A 263 -17.45 14.64 4.25
C ALA A 263 -17.00 13.26 4.73
N GLY A 264 -17.69 12.20 4.35
CA GLY A 264 -17.32 10.82 4.71
C GLY A 264 -16.21 10.28 3.82
N LEU A 265 -16.49 10.13 2.54
CA LEU A 265 -15.58 9.59 1.52
C LEU A 265 -15.53 10.51 0.30
N ASN A 266 -14.35 10.88 -0.12
CA ASN A 266 -14.11 11.64 -1.34
C ASN A 266 -13.21 10.82 -2.27
N LEU A 267 -13.71 10.47 -3.45
CA LEU A 267 -12.97 9.79 -4.52
C LEU A 267 -12.83 10.75 -5.70
N ASP A 268 -11.65 11.35 -5.84
CA ASP A 268 -11.31 12.28 -6.91
C ASP A 268 -10.21 11.67 -7.80
N LEU A 269 -10.63 10.91 -8.79
CA LEU A 269 -9.73 10.22 -9.71
C LEU A 269 -9.57 11.06 -10.97
N ILE A 270 -8.44 11.75 -11.11
CA ILE A 270 -8.17 12.63 -12.25
C ILE A 270 -8.23 11.84 -13.57
N ALA A 271 -9.06 12.34 -14.48
CA ALA A 271 -9.22 11.80 -15.83
C ALA A 271 -7.91 11.92 -16.62
N GLY A 272 -7.41 10.81 -17.13
CA GLY A 272 -6.28 10.80 -18.06
C GLY A 272 -5.23 9.73 -17.82
N SER A 273 -5.16 9.17 -16.65
CA SER A 273 -4.32 8.02 -16.38
C SER A 273 -5.04 6.74 -16.81
N GLN A 274 -4.42 5.98 -17.68
CA GLN A 274 -4.93 4.67 -18.11
C GLN A 274 -4.75 3.65 -16.99
N HIS A 275 -5.55 3.76 -15.91
CA HIS A 275 -5.39 2.86 -14.76
C HIS A 275 -6.21 1.60 -14.95
N SER A 276 -5.49 0.49 -14.94
CA SER A 276 -6.03 -0.87 -14.93
C SER A 276 -6.57 -1.30 -13.55
N THR A 277 -6.42 -0.48 -12.52
CA THR A 277 -6.77 -0.83 -11.14
C THR A 277 -8.09 -0.19 -10.72
N ARG A 278 -9.03 -1.05 -10.27
CA ARG A 278 -10.36 -0.63 -9.84
C ARG A 278 -10.35 -0.27 -8.36
N THR A 279 -11.05 0.81 -8.01
CA THR A 279 -11.39 1.09 -6.61
C THR A 279 -12.69 0.38 -6.25
N VAL A 280 -12.68 -0.34 -5.14
CA VAL A 280 -13.86 -1.02 -4.61
C VAL A 280 -14.19 -0.50 -3.22
N VAL A 281 -15.48 -0.26 -2.97
CA VAL A 281 -16.01 0.21 -1.70
C VAL A 281 -17.03 -0.83 -1.23
N VAL A 282 -16.70 -1.64 -0.22
CA VAL A 282 -17.46 -2.85 0.08
C VAL A 282 -17.76 -2.94 1.57
N ASN A 283 -19.01 -3.22 1.92
CA ASN A 283 -19.44 -3.45 3.29
C ASN A 283 -19.09 -2.34 4.30
N ASN A 284 -18.93 -1.08 3.85
CA ASN A 284 -18.73 0.03 4.77
C ASN A 284 -20.06 0.55 5.32
N THR A 285 -20.02 1.06 6.55
CA THR A 285 -21.08 1.92 7.09
C THR A 285 -20.57 3.36 7.08
N ILE A 286 -21.13 4.17 6.19
CA ILE A 286 -20.78 5.60 5.99
C ILE A 286 -22.01 6.41 6.43
N ALA A 287 -21.95 7.00 7.62
CA ALA A 287 -23.15 7.52 8.25
C ALA A 287 -22.92 8.88 8.94
N GLU A 288 -23.89 9.77 8.76
CA GLU A 288 -23.99 11.03 9.51
C GLU A 288 -22.70 11.88 9.50
N ASN A 289 -21.93 11.80 8.42
CA ASN A 289 -20.85 12.75 8.18
C ASN A 289 -21.45 14.10 7.80
N VAL A 290 -20.84 15.18 8.27
CA VAL A 290 -21.43 16.52 8.24
C VAL A 290 -20.72 17.39 7.22
N LEU A 291 -21.49 17.93 6.29
CA LEU A 291 -21.08 19.03 5.45
C LEU A 291 -21.59 20.34 6.01
N VAL A 292 -20.69 21.23 6.43
CA VAL A 292 -21.06 22.56 6.90
C VAL A 292 -21.47 23.42 5.69
N PRO A 293 -22.71 23.97 5.66
CA PRO A 293 -23.16 24.78 4.55
C PRO A 293 -22.35 26.06 4.39
N VAL A 294 -21.86 26.33 3.18
CA VAL A 294 -21.17 27.55 2.80
C VAL A 294 -21.93 28.19 1.65
N SER A 295 -22.23 29.49 1.75
CA SER A 295 -22.94 30.23 0.71
C SER A 295 -22.19 30.23 -0.61
N GLY A 296 -22.88 29.82 -1.69
CA GLY A 296 -22.33 29.69 -3.03
C GLY A 296 -21.59 28.38 -3.32
N ALA A 297 -21.41 27.51 -2.32
CA ALA A 297 -20.88 26.18 -2.53
C ALA A 297 -21.98 25.17 -2.89
N ARG A 298 -21.62 24.12 -3.66
CA ARG A 298 -22.50 22.99 -3.93
C ARG A 298 -22.83 22.27 -2.62
N GLN A 299 -24.11 21.97 -2.42
CA GLN A 299 -24.62 21.30 -1.23
C GLN A 299 -25.13 19.91 -1.63
N ALA A 300 -24.22 18.94 -1.78
CA ALA A 300 -24.56 17.56 -2.16
C ALA A 300 -23.45 16.60 -1.73
N GLY A 301 -23.75 15.31 -1.59
CA GLY A 301 -22.74 14.28 -1.33
C GLY A 301 -22.17 14.33 0.08
N SER A 302 -22.99 14.60 1.08
CA SER A 302 -22.50 14.68 2.47
C SER A 302 -21.77 13.41 2.92
N GLN A 303 -22.17 12.24 2.42
CA GLN A 303 -21.51 10.99 2.77
C GLN A 303 -20.44 10.59 1.77
N ILE A 304 -20.72 10.64 0.47
CA ILE A 304 -19.79 10.26 -0.60
C ILE A 304 -19.80 11.30 -1.72
N LEU A 305 -18.62 11.74 -2.12
CA LEU A 305 -18.40 12.41 -3.40
C LEU A 305 -17.62 11.50 -4.35
N LEU A 306 -18.14 11.34 -5.57
CA LEU A 306 -17.50 10.67 -6.70
C LEU A 306 -17.19 11.74 -7.75
N LEU A 307 -15.93 12.17 -7.81
CA LEU A 307 -15.49 13.23 -8.72
C LEU A 307 -14.65 12.65 -9.85
N ASN A 308 -14.95 13.02 -11.08
CA ASN A 308 -14.24 12.58 -12.29
C ASN A 308 -14.07 11.06 -12.38
N VAL A 309 -15.05 10.31 -11.90
CA VAL A 309 -14.99 8.86 -11.75
C VAL A 309 -15.36 8.21 -13.07
N TYR A 310 -14.50 7.33 -13.54
CA TYR A 310 -14.75 6.43 -14.67
C TYR A 310 -15.36 5.10 -14.17
N ASP A 311 -15.55 4.16 -15.07
CA ASP A 311 -16.02 2.78 -14.81
C ASP A 311 -15.12 1.96 -13.88
N SER A 312 -14.14 2.60 -13.27
CA SER A 312 -13.16 2.01 -12.36
C SER A 312 -13.62 1.90 -10.90
N ILE A 313 -14.81 2.39 -10.55
CA ILE A 313 -15.32 2.34 -9.17
C ILE A 313 -16.55 1.44 -9.07
N SER A 314 -16.56 0.62 -8.00
CA SER A 314 -17.69 -0.23 -7.68
C SER A 314 -17.99 -0.17 -6.18
N LEU A 315 -19.26 -0.01 -5.86
CA LEU A 315 -19.76 0.06 -4.49
C LEU A 315 -20.68 -1.15 -4.24
N TYR A 316 -20.35 -1.97 -3.24
CA TYR A 316 -21.09 -3.18 -2.90
C TYR A 316 -21.46 -3.21 -1.41
N ASN A 317 -22.68 -3.63 -1.10
CA ASN A 317 -23.11 -3.93 0.26
C ASN A 317 -22.89 -2.80 1.29
N ASN A 318 -22.76 -1.55 0.89
CA ASN A 318 -22.55 -0.46 1.83
C ASN A 318 -23.88 0.02 2.42
N ILE A 319 -23.83 0.52 3.65
CA ILE A 319 -24.86 1.40 4.23
C ILE A 319 -24.33 2.83 4.13
N ILE A 320 -25.07 3.69 3.42
CA ILE A 320 -24.76 5.10 3.20
C ILE A 320 -25.94 5.92 3.72
N SER A 321 -25.78 6.56 4.88
CA SER A 321 -26.88 7.21 5.57
C SER A 321 -26.59 8.68 5.90
N SER A 322 -27.41 9.59 5.38
CA SER A 322 -27.33 11.03 5.67
C SER A 322 -28.43 11.44 6.64
N ALA A 323 -28.07 12.16 7.69
CA ALA A 323 -29.02 12.75 8.63
C ALA A 323 -29.45 14.16 8.24
N ASP A 324 -28.75 14.81 7.31
CA ASP A 324 -29.11 16.10 6.77
C ASP A 324 -30.03 15.97 5.54
N SER A 325 -30.53 17.10 5.05
CA SER A 325 -31.38 17.13 3.86
C SER A 325 -30.58 17.13 2.54
N LEU A 326 -29.26 16.93 2.61
CA LEU A 326 -28.39 16.88 1.44
C LEU A 326 -28.40 15.47 0.84
N SER A 327 -28.13 15.36 -0.47
CA SER A 327 -27.94 14.04 -1.07
C SER A 327 -26.78 13.31 -0.41
N ALA A 328 -26.98 12.03 -0.10
CA ALA A 328 -25.96 11.21 0.54
C ALA A 328 -24.78 10.95 -0.42
N VAL A 329 -25.07 10.79 -1.71
CA VAL A 329 -24.06 10.55 -2.76
C VAL A 329 -24.14 11.64 -3.82
N ASP A 330 -23.01 12.22 -4.16
CA ASP A 330 -22.86 13.15 -5.28
C ASP A 330 -21.91 12.57 -6.33
N CYS A 331 -22.26 12.75 -7.61
CA CYS A 331 -21.40 12.46 -8.76
C CYS A 331 -21.10 13.75 -9.49
N LEU A 332 -19.86 14.14 -9.54
CA LEU A 332 -19.45 15.37 -10.21
C LEU A 332 -18.45 15.07 -11.32
N ASN A 333 -18.73 15.59 -12.50
CA ASN A 333 -17.84 15.48 -13.63
C ASN A 333 -17.35 16.86 -14.05
N GLY A 334 -16.14 17.22 -13.64
CA GLY A 334 -15.50 18.49 -13.97
C GLY A 334 -14.93 18.56 -15.39
N THR A 335 -14.87 17.42 -16.12
CA THR A 335 -14.22 17.37 -17.44
C THR A 335 -15.16 17.68 -18.61
N GLY A 336 -16.48 17.69 -18.38
CA GLY A 336 -17.48 17.82 -19.44
C GLY A 336 -17.59 16.63 -20.40
N VAL A 337 -16.80 15.56 -20.19
CA VAL A 337 -16.86 14.31 -20.94
C VAL A 337 -17.86 13.37 -20.26
N LYS A 338 -18.74 12.73 -21.03
CA LYS A 338 -19.65 11.72 -20.48
C LYS A 338 -18.83 10.50 -20.04
N LEU A 339 -18.70 10.31 -18.74
CA LEU A 339 -17.99 9.20 -18.16
C LEU A 339 -18.93 8.02 -17.92
N PRO A 340 -18.43 6.76 -17.98
CA PRO A 340 -19.17 5.61 -17.49
C PRO A 340 -19.54 5.79 -16.01
N LEU A 341 -20.67 5.25 -15.63
CA LEU A 341 -21.15 5.36 -14.25
C LEU A 341 -20.48 4.32 -13.36
N PRO A 342 -20.27 4.64 -12.06
CA PRO A 342 -19.88 3.66 -11.07
C PRO A 342 -20.89 2.52 -10.97
N VAL A 343 -20.40 1.33 -10.60
CA VAL A 343 -21.27 0.19 -10.31
C VAL A 343 -21.80 0.32 -8.91
N PHE A 344 -23.12 0.31 -8.75
CA PHE A 344 -23.80 0.23 -7.46
C PHE A 344 -24.54 -1.11 -7.37
N ASP A 345 -24.19 -1.93 -6.38
CA ASP A 345 -24.74 -3.27 -6.21
C ASP A 345 -25.01 -3.56 -4.74
N HIS A 346 -26.26 -3.90 -4.39
CA HIS A 346 -26.70 -4.23 -3.03
C HIS A 346 -26.34 -3.18 -1.96
N ASN A 347 -26.26 -1.88 -2.30
CA ASN A 347 -26.09 -0.84 -1.29
C ASN A 347 -27.45 -0.46 -0.68
N LEU A 348 -27.43 -0.01 0.59
CA LEU A 348 -28.56 0.66 1.23
C LEU A 348 -28.19 2.14 1.35
N VAL A 349 -28.95 3.02 0.68
CA VAL A 349 -28.72 4.46 0.71
C VAL A 349 -29.95 5.15 1.29
N PHE A 350 -29.73 5.98 2.29
CA PHE A 350 -30.80 6.70 2.99
C PHE A 350 -30.45 8.16 3.18
N THR A 351 -31.42 9.02 2.96
CA THR A 351 -31.36 10.45 3.30
C THR A 351 -32.60 10.79 4.08
N GLN A 352 -32.44 11.44 5.20
CA GLN A 352 -33.57 11.83 6.04
C GLN A 352 -34.45 12.84 5.28
N GLY A 353 -35.71 12.52 5.11
CA GLY A 353 -36.73 13.37 4.51
C GLY A 353 -37.15 13.03 3.09
N SER A 354 -36.34 12.40 2.24
CA SER A 354 -36.77 11.98 0.89
C SER A 354 -35.81 11.00 0.23
N ALA A 355 -36.32 9.89 -0.29
CA ALA A 355 -35.56 8.95 -1.13
C ALA A 355 -35.05 9.60 -2.43
N ALA A 356 -35.75 10.61 -2.95
CA ALA A 356 -35.37 11.31 -4.18
C ALA A 356 -34.09 12.15 -4.04
N SER A 357 -33.67 12.48 -2.80
CA SER A 357 -32.44 13.23 -2.53
C SER A 357 -31.24 12.37 -2.15
N SER A 358 -31.36 11.05 -2.18
CA SER A 358 -30.24 10.15 -1.82
C SER A 358 -29.06 10.27 -2.80
N PHE A 359 -29.34 10.60 -4.05
CA PHE A 359 -28.33 10.90 -5.09
C PHE A 359 -28.52 12.31 -5.63
N SER A 360 -27.44 13.00 -5.93
CA SER A 360 -27.50 14.28 -6.66
C SER A 360 -28.03 14.09 -8.07
N ALA A 361 -28.45 15.20 -8.70
CA ALA A 361 -28.99 15.17 -10.06
C ALA A 361 -27.99 14.66 -11.11
N ASP A 362 -26.68 14.76 -10.84
CA ASP A 362 -25.63 14.31 -11.76
C ASP A 362 -25.35 12.81 -11.63
N CYS A 363 -25.75 12.17 -10.51
CA CYS A 363 -25.78 10.73 -10.38
C CYS A 363 -27.02 10.15 -11.06
N ILE A 364 -26.87 9.10 -11.84
CA ILE A 364 -28.03 8.27 -12.21
C ILE A 364 -28.35 7.41 -11.00
N SER A 365 -29.52 7.67 -10.39
CA SER A 365 -29.96 6.90 -9.23
C SER A 365 -30.09 5.41 -9.59
N PRO A 366 -29.39 4.50 -8.89
CA PRO A 366 -29.51 3.06 -9.10
C PRO A 366 -30.71 2.45 -8.38
N ALA A 367 -31.73 3.25 -8.03
CA ALA A 367 -32.91 2.80 -7.29
C ALA A 367 -33.61 1.64 -8.02
N GLY A 368 -33.86 0.55 -7.25
CA GLY A 368 -34.55 -0.63 -7.76
C GLY A 368 -33.74 -1.48 -8.76
N THR A 369 -32.44 -1.17 -8.96
CA THR A 369 -31.55 -1.98 -9.81
C THR A 369 -30.45 -2.63 -8.96
N ASN A 370 -29.97 -3.79 -9.39
CA ASN A 370 -28.85 -4.51 -8.74
C ASN A 370 -28.99 -4.65 -7.21
N GLY A 371 -30.21 -4.89 -6.73
CA GLY A 371 -30.46 -5.08 -5.29
C GLY A 371 -30.27 -3.85 -4.40
N ASN A 372 -30.07 -2.64 -4.95
CA ASN A 372 -29.93 -1.44 -4.13
C ASN A 372 -31.23 -1.05 -3.43
N LEU A 373 -31.17 -0.64 -2.16
CA LEU A 373 -32.30 -0.24 -1.33
C LEU A 373 -32.21 1.24 -0.96
N PHE A 374 -33.39 1.88 -0.87
CA PHE A 374 -33.53 3.31 -0.51
C PHE A 374 -34.49 3.42 0.66
N VAL A 375 -34.05 2.95 1.83
CA VAL A 375 -34.87 2.85 3.04
C VAL A 375 -34.02 3.14 4.27
N ASP A 376 -34.66 3.43 5.39
CA ASP A 376 -33.98 3.64 6.68
C ASP A 376 -33.23 2.36 7.10
N PRO A 377 -31.92 2.44 7.40
CA PRO A 377 -31.13 1.32 7.89
C PRO A 377 -31.53 0.85 9.28
N GLN A 378 -32.33 1.59 10.03
CA GLN A 378 -32.80 1.26 11.38
C GLN A 378 -31.64 0.99 12.36
N PHE A 379 -30.75 1.95 12.53
CA PHE A 379 -29.64 1.85 13.47
C PHE A 379 -30.15 1.73 14.92
N VAL A 380 -29.56 0.79 15.68
CA VAL A 380 -29.89 0.57 17.10
C VAL A 380 -29.43 1.73 17.97
N ALA A 381 -28.16 2.15 17.75
CA ALA A 381 -27.54 3.26 18.46
C ALA A 381 -26.55 3.99 17.56
N ARG A 382 -26.30 5.26 17.88
CA ARG A 382 -25.32 6.12 17.17
C ARG A 382 -24.07 6.39 17.99
N THR A 383 -24.04 5.90 19.22
CA THR A 383 -22.94 6.05 20.18
C THR A 383 -22.74 4.74 20.94
N GLY A 384 -21.65 4.61 21.67
CA GLY A 384 -21.29 3.41 22.43
C GLY A 384 -20.16 2.62 21.74
N ASP A 385 -19.94 1.39 22.19
CA ASP A 385 -18.82 0.56 21.74
C ASP A 385 -18.96 0.06 20.29
N ALA A 386 -20.19 -0.05 19.81
CA ALA A 386 -20.50 -0.48 18.44
C ALA A 386 -21.62 0.39 17.84
N PRO A 387 -21.33 1.68 17.55
CA PRO A 387 -22.33 2.59 16.99
C PRO A 387 -22.68 2.18 15.55
N TYR A 388 -23.89 2.52 15.13
CA TYR A 388 -24.42 2.25 13.79
C TYR A 388 -24.62 0.76 13.46
N GLN A 389 -24.71 -0.12 14.46
CA GLN A 389 -25.28 -1.44 14.24
C GLN A 389 -26.76 -1.32 13.85
N VAL A 390 -27.20 -2.18 12.94
CA VAL A 390 -28.60 -2.22 12.52
C VAL A 390 -29.44 -3.12 13.42
N ALA A 391 -30.74 -2.80 13.56
CA ALA A 391 -31.67 -3.66 14.24
C ALA A 391 -31.87 -4.99 13.49
N LYS A 392 -32.20 -6.07 14.17
CA LYS A 392 -32.44 -7.39 13.54
C LYS A 392 -33.55 -7.35 12.46
N ALA A 393 -34.52 -6.45 12.59
CA ALA A 393 -35.56 -6.25 11.58
C ALA A 393 -35.17 -5.28 10.45
N SER A 394 -33.95 -4.81 10.44
CA SER A 394 -33.47 -3.89 9.42
C SER A 394 -33.50 -4.51 8.02
N PRO A 395 -33.84 -3.74 6.98
CA PRO A 395 -33.72 -4.19 5.60
C PRO A 395 -32.28 -4.42 5.13
N ALA A 396 -31.28 -4.04 5.93
CA ALA A 396 -29.87 -4.31 5.66
C ALA A 396 -29.48 -5.75 6.01
N VAL A 397 -30.26 -6.43 6.86
CA VAL A 397 -29.96 -7.78 7.35
C VAL A 397 -30.25 -8.83 6.29
N ASP A 398 -29.33 -9.82 6.12
CA ASP A 398 -29.42 -10.92 5.16
C ASP A 398 -29.75 -10.45 3.72
N SER A 399 -29.25 -9.29 3.31
CA SER A 399 -29.68 -8.65 2.05
C SER A 399 -28.54 -8.17 1.14
N GLY A 400 -27.30 -8.49 1.47
CA GLY A 400 -26.13 -8.15 0.65
C GLY A 400 -25.84 -9.18 -0.44
N ASN A 401 -24.76 -8.95 -1.17
CA ASN A 401 -24.26 -9.82 -2.23
C ASN A 401 -23.04 -10.61 -1.74
N ASN A 402 -23.21 -11.93 -1.54
CA ASN A 402 -22.13 -12.82 -1.12
C ASN A 402 -20.97 -12.95 -2.16
N SER A 403 -21.19 -12.48 -3.38
CA SER A 403 -20.18 -12.50 -4.45
C SER A 403 -19.47 -11.16 -4.63
N ALA A 404 -19.71 -10.19 -3.74
CA ALA A 404 -19.02 -8.90 -3.79
C ALA A 404 -17.49 -9.10 -3.68
N PRO A 405 -16.69 -8.28 -4.37
CA PRO A 405 -15.23 -8.41 -4.31
C PRO A 405 -14.70 -8.03 -2.93
N SER A 406 -13.52 -8.55 -2.58
CA SER A 406 -12.77 -8.19 -1.36
C SER A 406 -13.54 -8.39 -0.03
N LEU A 407 -14.51 -9.30 0.02
CA LEU A 407 -15.23 -9.61 1.26
C LEU A 407 -14.28 -10.18 2.32
N LEU A 408 -14.37 -9.66 3.54
CA LEU A 408 -13.68 -10.20 4.70
C LEU A 408 -14.47 -11.38 5.30
N GLN A 409 -13.81 -12.23 6.08
CA GLN A 409 -14.43 -13.41 6.72
C GLN A 409 -15.21 -13.05 7.97
N THR A 410 -14.80 -11.98 8.64
CA THR A 410 -15.41 -11.47 9.85
C THR A 410 -15.90 -10.04 9.65
N ASP A 411 -16.85 -9.62 10.45
CA ASP A 411 -17.32 -8.24 10.53
C ASP A 411 -16.38 -7.37 11.38
N LEU A 412 -16.68 -6.09 11.51
CA LEU A 412 -15.89 -5.12 12.28
C LEU A 412 -15.73 -5.49 13.78
N LEU A 413 -16.56 -6.38 14.31
CA LEU A 413 -16.50 -6.91 15.68
C LEU A 413 -15.86 -8.31 15.75
N GLY A 414 -15.43 -8.88 14.63
CA GLY A 414 -14.86 -10.21 14.56
C GLY A 414 -15.89 -11.34 14.47
N ASN A 415 -17.18 -11.05 14.29
CA ASN A 415 -18.20 -12.06 14.06
C ASN A 415 -18.09 -12.62 12.63
N SER A 416 -18.46 -13.87 12.44
CA SER A 416 -18.51 -14.47 11.11
C SER A 416 -19.42 -13.69 10.18
N ARG A 417 -18.98 -13.43 8.95
CA ARG A 417 -19.62 -12.46 8.04
C ARG A 417 -20.88 -12.99 7.35
N VAL A 418 -20.97 -14.27 7.07
CA VAL A 418 -22.16 -14.84 6.43
C VAL A 418 -22.98 -15.62 7.44
N GLN A 419 -24.10 -15.05 7.81
CA GLN A 419 -25.02 -15.62 8.77
C GLN A 419 -26.44 -15.64 8.20
N ASN A 420 -27.34 -16.29 8.89
CA ASN A 420 -28.78 -16.29 8.58
C ASN A 420 -29.53 -15.79 9.81
N ALA A 421 -29.64 -14.50 9.95
CA ALA A 421 -30.28 -13.85 11.09
C ALA A 421 -31.82 -13.86 10.98
N THR A 422 -32.34 -13.84 9.74
CA THR A 422 -33.80 -13.80 9.47
C THR A 422 -34.44 -15.18 9.38
N GLY A 423 -33.63 -16.26 9.32
CA GLY A 423 -34.15 -17.64 9.17
C GLY A 423 -34.54 -17.99 7.73
N THR A 424 -34.05 -17.27 6.72
CA THR A 424 -34.21 -17.61 5.30
C THR A 424 -33.46 -18.88 4.95
N ALA A 425 -33.76 -19.49 3.80
CA ALA A 425 -33.11 -20.74 3.39
C ALA A 425 -31.62 -20.59 3.07
N THR A 426 -31.14 -19.39 2.76
CA THR A 426 -29.76 -19.11 2.36
C THR A 426 -29.16 -18.06 3.29
N ALA A 427 -27.99 -18.37 3.86
CA ALA A 427 -27.22 -17.40 4.62
C ALA A 427 -26.66 -16.33 3.67
N THR A 428 -26.90 -15.09 4.02
CA THR A 428 -26.55 -13.93 3.19
C THR A 428 -25.89 -12.88 4.06
N ILE A 429 -24.83 -12.27 3.55
CA ILE A 429 -24.11 -11.21 4.23
C ILE A 429 -25.02 -10.00 4.48
N ASP A 430 -24.85 -9.35 5.61
CA ASP A 430 -25.48 -8.07 5.89
C ASP A 430 -24.80 -6.93 5.10
N ARG A 431 -25.53 -5.87 4.85
CA ARG A 431 -24.96 -4.62 4.35
C ARG A 431 -24.33 -3.84 5.50
N GLY A 432 -23.25 -3.10 5.18
CA GLY A 432 -22.53 -2.30 6.17
C GLY A 432 -21.41 -3.07 6.87
N ALA A 433 -20.81 -2.43 7.87
CA ALA A 433 -19.61 -2.92 8.55
C ALA A 433 -19.86 -4.04 9.57
N TYR A 434 -21.11 -4.24 9.98
CA TYR A 434 -21.50 -5.21 11.01
C TYR A 434 -22.36 -6.33 10.44
N GLU A 435 -22.34 -7.46 11.14
CA GLU A 435 -23.19 -8.62 10.88
C GLU A 435 -24.11 -8.89 12.08
N VAL A 436 -25.37 -9.08 11.85
CA VAL A 436 -26.36 -9.42 12.89
C VAL A 436 -26.32 -10.92 13.16
N ALA A 437 -26.21 -11.29 14.43
CA ALA A 437 -26.05 -12.68 14.82
C ALA A 437 -27.19 -13.58 14.32
N GLY A 438 -26.82 -14.69 13.70
CA GLY A 438 -27.69 -15.70 13.13
C GLY A 438 -27.05 -17.08 13.10
N VAL A 439 -27.50 -17.95 12.21
CA VAL A 439 -26.85 -19.23 11.94
C VAL A 439 -25.67 -19.01 10.99
N VAL A 440 -24.47 -19.28 11.48
CA VAL A 440 -23.22 -19.07 10.73
C VAL A 440 -23.17 -20.03 9.54
N SER A 441 -22.86 -19.50 8.37
CA SER A 441 -22.46 -20.26 7.18
C SER A 441 -21.05 -19.86 6.79
N THR A 442 -20.26 -20.79 6.30
CA THR A 442 -18.91 -20.48 5.82
C THR A 442 -19.00 -19.78 4.47
N LEU A 443 -18.46 -18.57 4.37
CA LEU A 443 -18.08 -18.03 3.06
C LEU A 443 -17.14 -19.03 2.36
N PRO A 444 -17.22 -19.17 1.04
CA PRO A 444 -16.09 -19.75 0.32
C PRO A 444 -14.82 -19.03 0.76
N PRO A 445 -13.73 -19.73 1.07
CA PRO A 445 -12.50 -19.09 1.50
C PRO A 445 -12.13 -17.98 0.51
N PRO A 446 -11.62 -16.83 0.99
CA PRO A 446 -11.21 -15.74 0.11
C PRO A 446 -10.25 -16.33 -0.92
N GLY A 447 -10.49 -16.01 -2.18
CA GLY A 447 -9.78 -16.63 -3.29
C GLY A 447 -8.28 -16.60 -3.05
N ALA A 448 -7.66 -17.76 -2.98
CA ALA A 448 -6.20 -17.87 -2.98
C ALA A 448 -5.72 -18.09 -4.41
N LEU A 449 -4.66 -17.37 -4.77
CA LEU A 449 -3.95 -17.52 -6.03
C LEU A 449 -2.65 -18.27 -5.79
N SER A 450 -2.40 -19.30 -6.58
CA SER A 450 -1.08 -19.95 -6.65
C SER A 450 -0.64 -20.08 -8.10
N LEU A 451 0.66 -20.04 -8.33
CA LEU A 451 1.24 -20.23 -9.66
C LEU A 451 2.08 -21.50 -9.71
N SER A 452 2.04 -22.16 -10.84
CA SER A 452 2.95 -23.25 -11.19
C SER A 452 3.44 -23.10 -12.62
N VAL A 453 4.60 -23.67 -12.92
CA VAL A 453 5.21 -23.67 -14.26
C VAL A 453 5.54 -25.07 -14.71
N ASN A 454 5.33 -25.36 -15.98
CA ASN A 454 5.65 -26.65 -16.58
C ASN A 454 6.31 -26.44 -17.97
N PRO A 455 7.55 -26.92 -18.18
CA PRO A 455 8.41 -27.64 -17.23
C PRO A 455 8.85 -26.79 -16.03
N ALA A 456 9.17 -27.43 -14.92
CA ALA A 456 9.59 -26.77 -13.68
C ALA A 456 11.00 -26.16 -13.76
N SER A 457 11.73 -26.41 -14.83
CA SER A 457 13.02 -25.81 -15.18
C SER A 457 13.16 -25.74 -16.69
N LEU A 458 13.97 -24.81 -17.19
CA LEU A 458 14.18 -24.59 -18.61
C LEU A 458 15.66 -24.63 -18.94
N SER A 459 16.03 -25.37 -20.00
CA SER A 459 17.38 -25.38 -20.56
C SER A 459 17.36 -24.66 -21.90
N LEU A 460 18.18 -23.63 -22.06
CA LEU A 460 18.26 -22.81 -23.27
C LEU A 460 19.67 -22.85 -23.84
N ARG A 461 19.79 -22.60 -25.14
CA ARG A 461 21.06 -22.28 -25.79
C ARG A 461 21.38 -20.78 -25.60
N PRO A 462 22.64 -20.33 -25.76
CA PRO A 462 23.04 -18.94 -25.60
C PRO A 462 22.30 -17.93 -26.51
N VAL A 463 21.77 -18.41 -27.64
CA VAL A 463 20.81 -17.70 -28.49
C VAL A 463 19.66 -18.65 -28.72
N GLY A 464 18.59 -18.48 -27.99
CA GLY A 464 17.46 -19.41 -28.08
C GLY A 464 16.27 -18.96 -27.24
N SER A 465 15.16 -19.65 -27.48
CA SER A 465 13.93 -19.44 -26.72
C SER A 465 13.37 -20.78 -26.27
N GLY A 466 12.61 -20.73 -25.19
CA GLY A 466 11.85 -21.87 -24.68
C GLY A 466 10.48 -21.43 -24.22
N VAL A 467 9.54 -22.35 -24.31
CA VAL A 467 8.16 -22.13 -23.90
C VAL A 467 7.89 -22.88 -22.61
N VAL A 468 7.25 -22.21 -21.68
CA VAL A 468 6.82 -22.75 -20.39
C VAL A 468 5.34 -22.46 -20.23
N GLN A 469 4.54 -23.45 -19.88
CA GLN A 469 3.16 -23.24 -19.49
C GLN A 469 3.12 -22.68 -18.07
N VAL A 470 2.49 -21.54 -17.89
CA VAL A 470 2.20 -20.95 -16.58
C VAL A 470 0.74 -21.24 -16.25
N THR A 471 0.52 -21.86 -15.11
CA THR A 471 -0.82 -22.19 -14.62
C THR A 471 -1.10 -21.44 -13.32
N ALA A 472 -2.14 -20.62 -13.34
CA ALA A 472 -2.71 -19.98 -12.18
C ALA A 472 -3.84 -20.86 -11.62
N THR A 473 -3.70 -21.31 -10.38
CA THR A 473 -4.75 -22.05 -9.66
C THR A 473 -5.42 -21.11 -8.68
N VAL A 474 -6.71 -20.95 -8.84
CA VAL A 474 -7.57 -20.10 -8.02
C VAL A 474 -8.46 -20.99 -7.16
N THR A 475 -8.43 -20.79 -5.85
CA THR A 475 -9.36 -21.40 -4.90
C THR A 475 -10.22 -20.30 -4.30
N GLY A 476 -11.55 -20.46 -4.36
CA GLY A 476 -12.48 -19.40 -3.95
C GLY A 476 -12.67 -18.30 -5.00
N ALA A 477 -13.16 -17.15 -4.61
CA ALA A 477 -13.44 -16.03 -5.52
C ALA A 477 -12.25 -15.05 -5.55
N LEU A 478 -11.72 -14.76 -6.74
CA LEU A 478 -10.87 -13.60 -7.00
C LEU A 478 -11.71 -12.48 -7.62
N ALA A 479 -11.33 -11.24 -7.33
CA ALA A 479 -12.13 -10.08 -7.68
C ALA A 479 -11.89 -9.56 -9.12
N GLY A 480 -10.83 -10.00 -9.81
CA GLY A 480 -10.49 -9.50 -11.14
C GLY A 480 -9.60 -10.45 -11.94
N PRO A 481 -9.18 -10.02 -13.14
CA PRO A 481 -8.24 -10.78 -13.94
C PRO A 481 -6.87 -10.84 -13.27
N VAL A 482 -6.17 -11.97 -13.44
CA VAL A 482 -4.79 -12.15 -13.00
C VAL A 482 -3.83 -11.69 -14.09
N VAL A 483 -3.07 -10.63 -13.82
CA VAL A 483 -2.02 -10.13 -14.72
C VAL A 483 -0.70 -10.81 -14.38
N LEU A 484 -0.04 -11.32 -15.43
CA LEU A 484 1.23 -12.04 -15.32
C LEU A 484 2.40 -11.12 -15.73
N SER A 485 3.49 -11.21 -14.98
CA SER A 485 4.74 -10.51 -15.27
C SER A 485 5.94 -11.38 -14.92
N CYS A 486 7.12 -10.98 -15.39
CA CYS A 486 8.38 -11.62 -15.03
C CYS A 486 9.30 -10.61 -14.33
N SER A 487 10.02 -11.08 -13.32
CA SER A 487 11.08 -10.33 -12.65
C SER A 487 12.37 -11.17 -12.58
N ASN A 488 13.46 -10.56 -12.17
CA ASN A 488 14.79 -11.17 -12.11
C ASN A 488 15.30 -11.71 -13.46
N LEU A 489 14.95 -11.04 -14.56
CA LEU A 489 15.48 -11.35 -15.88
C LEU A 489 16.93 -10.89 -15.97
N PRO A 490 17.86 -11.76 -16.42
CA PRO A 490 19.23 -11.33 -16.70
C PRO A 490 19.28 -10.37 -17.90
N ALA A 491 20.34 -9.61 -18.02
CA ALA A 491 20.57 -8.77 -19.19
C ALA A 491 20.45 -9.60 -20.48
N HIS A 492 19.75 -9.07 -21.48
CA HIS A 492 19.48 -9.73 -22.78
C HIS A 492 18.51 -10.93 -22.73
N ALA A 493 17.81 -11.16 -21.63
CA ALA A 493 16.66 -12.05 -21.60
C ALA A 493 15.36 -11.27 -21.71
N THR A 494 14.40 -11.82 -22.44
CA THR A 494 13.04 -11.28 -22.57
C THR A 494 12.01 -12.34 -22.21
N CYS A 495 10.95 -11.92 -21.57
CA CYS A 495 9.83 -12.75 -21.21
C CYS A 495 8.55 -12.16 -21.82
N SER A 496 7.76 -12.99 -22.48
CA SER A 496 6.47 -12.61 -23.04
C SER A 496 5.44 -13.71 -22.79
N PHE A 497 4.18 -13.32 -22.59
CA PHE A 497 3.06 -14.23 -22.38
C PHE A 497 2.14 -14.20 -23.60
N GLU A 498 1.62 -15.36 -23.99
CA GLU A 498 0.57 -15.44 -25.01
C GLU A 498 -0.68 -14.68 -24.57
N LYS A 499 -1.04 -14.82 -23.28
CA LYS A 499 -2.05 -14.01 -22.60
C LYS A 499 -1.43 -13.47 -21.31
N ALA A 500 -1.06 -12.20 -21.31
CA ALA A 500 -0.51 -11.53 -20.14
C ALA A 500 -1.57 -11.27 -19.05
N SER A 501 -2.85 -11.36 -19.39
CA SER A 501 -3.98 -11.23 -18.46
C SER A 501 -4.90 -12.45 -18.60
N LEU A 502 -5.13 -13.15 -17.51
CA LEU A 502 -6.03 -14.29 -17.42
C LEU A 502 -7.37 -13.84 -16.85
N ALA A 503 -8.44 -13.95 -17.65
CA ALA A 503 -9.80 -13.68 -17.16
C ALA A 503 -10.22 -14.81 -16.22
N ILE A 504 -10.42 -14.49 -14.95
CA ILE A 504 -10.85 -15.43 -13.92
C ILE A 504 -12.37 -15.39 -13.82
N SER A 505 -13.00 -16.53 -13.95
CA SER A 505 -14.46 -16.67 -13.84
C SER A 505 -14.92 -17.44 -12.58
N GLY A 506 -13.99 -17.79 -11.70
CA GLY A 506 -14.26 -18.54 -10.47
C GLY A 506 -13.09 -19.41 -10.03
N ALA A 507 -13.31 -20.29 -9.06
CA ALA A 507 -12.32 -21.28 -8.66
C ALA A 507 -11.99 -22.24 -9.82
N GLY A 508 -10.70 -22.51 -10.04
CA GLY A 508 -10.26 -23.34 -11.16
C GLY A 508 -8.80 -23.09 -11.53
N THR A 509 -8.40 -23.68 -12.65
CA THR A 509 -7.06 -23.53 -13.22
C THR A 509 -7.12 -22.79 -14.55
N TYR A 510 -6.25 -21.79 -14.70
CA TYR A 510 -6.17 -20.93 -15.88
C TYR A 510 -4.74 -20.93 -16.37
N SER A 511 -4.51 -21.26 -17.63
CA SER A 511 -3.15 -21.41 -18.14
C SER A 511 -2.88 -20.51 -19.36
N THR A 512 -1.62 -20.13 -19.50
CA THR A 512 -1.08 -19.45 -20.69
C THR A 512 0.34 -19.91 -20.94
N ASN A 513 0.81 -19.77 -22.17
CA ASN A 513 2.20 -20.02 -22.49
C ASN A 513 3.03 -18.74 -22.25
N MET A 514 4.17 -18.91 -21.64
CA MET A 514 5.23 -17.91 -21.49
C MET A 514 6.41 -18.29 -22.37
N MET A 515 6.88 -17.40 -23.18
CA MET A 515 8.10 -17.55 -23.95
C MET A 515 9.23 -16.78 -23.28
N LEU A 516 10.28 -17.49 -22.91
CA LEU A 516 11.54 -16.91 -22.44
C LEU A 516 12.57 -16.98 -23.56
N ALA A 517 13.10 -15.86 -23.99
CA ALA A 517 14.13 -15.77 -25.02
C ALA A 517 15.40 -15.14 -24.46
N VAL A 518 16.54 -15.72 -24.82
CA VAL A 518 17.87 -15.18 -24.49
C VAL A 518 18.55 -14.79 -25.79
N ASN A 519 18.92 -13.52 -25.89
CA ASN A 519 19.64 -12.98 -27.02
C ASN A 519 21.07 -12.69 -26.60
N ASN A 520 22.03 -13.40 -27.15
CA ASN A 520 23.45 -13.14 -26.90
C ASN A 520 23.84 -11.84 -27.65
N ALA A 521 23.81 -10.70 -26.96
CA ALA A 521 24.47 -9.53 -27.50
C ALA A 521 25.97 -9.77 -27.36
N THR A 522 26.64 -9.99 -28.49
CA THR A 522 28.07 -9.82 -28.54
C THR A 522 28.38 -8.38 -28.13
N ALA A 523 28.82 -8.19 -26.90
CA ALA A 523 29.36 -6.91 -26.47
C ALA A 523 30.59 -6.67 -27.29
N SER A 524 30.47 -5.89 -28.36
CA SER A 524 31.62 -5.30 -29.02
C SER A 524 32.21 -4.30 -28.02
N VAL A 525 33.21 -4.73 -27.28
CA VAL A 525 34.03 -3.80 -26.51
C VAL A 525 34.78 -2.96 -27.55
N SER A 526 34.23 -1.79 -27.87
CA SER A 526 34.98 -0.72 -28.47
C SER A 526 35.92 -0.17 -27.39
N GLY A 527 36.96 -0.95 -27.09
CA GLY A 527 38.10 -0.50 -26.32
C GLY A 527 38.80 0.55 -27.14
N THR A 528 38.55 1.82 -26.82
CA THR A 528 39.39 2.90 -27.35
C THR A 528 40.85 2.57 -27.05
N MET A 529 41.63 2.41 -28.12
CA MET A 529 43.08 2.18 -28.16
C MET A 529 43.84 3.29 -27.41
N ARG A 530 43.70 3.44 -26.11
CA ARG A 530 44.56 4.33 -25.30
C ARG A 530 45.78 3.63 -24.71
N GLY A 531 45.84 2.30 -24.81
CA GLY A 531 46.99 1.51 -24.31
C GLY A 531 48.17 1.38 -25.28
N VAL A 532 47.98 1.57 -26.58
CA VAL A 532 49.04 1.35 -27.59
C VAL A 532 50.06 2.50 -27.63
N LEU A 533 49.68 3.72 -27.24
CA LEU A 533 50.62 4.85 -27.23
C LEU A 533 51.66 4.78 -26.10
N ALA A 534 51.36 4.09 -25.01
CA ALA A 534 52.29 3.95 -23.86
C ALA A 534 53.45 2.97 -24.17
N VAL A 535 53.23 1.99 -25.04
CA VAL A 535 54.24 0.99 -25.40
C VAL A 535 55.24 1.54 -26.44
N LEU A 536 54.83 2.50 -27.26
CA LEU A 536 55.70 3.11 -28.28
C LEU A 536 56.67 4.17 -27.71
N LEU A 537 56.48 4.67 -26.50
CA LEU A 537 57.41 5.62 -25.86
C LEU A 537 58.45 4.95 -24.95
N LEU A 538 58.37 3.65 -24.72
CA LEU A 538 59.31 2.88 -23.89
C LEU A 538 60.74 2.73 -24.47
N PRO A 539 60.97 2.68 -25.77
CA PRO A 539 62.36 2.61 -26.33
C PRO A 539 63.23 3.83 -25.99
N GLY A 540 62.61 5.01 -25.89
CA GLY A 540 63.32 6.24 -25.56
C GLY A 540 63.84 6.32 -24.11
N VAL A 541 63.12 5.72 -23.19
CA VAL A 541 63.48 5.75 -21.78
C VAL A 541 64.52 4.69 -21.42
N LEU A 542 64.59 3.58 -22.15
CA LEU A 542 65.56 2.51 -21.92
C LEU A 542 66.98 2.87 -22.27
N PHE A 543 67.21 3.86 -23.13
CA PHE A 543 68.58 4.28 -23.55
C PHE A 543 69.36 5.01 -22.44
N GLY A 544 68.67 5.62 -21.45
CA GLY A 544 69.29 6.35 -20.34
C GLY A 544 69.59 5.54 -19.07
N MET A 545 69.22 4.27 -19.00
CA MET A 545 69.32 3.48 -17.78
C MET A 545 70.53 2.57 -17.69
N ARG A 546 71.06 2.33 -16.46
CA ARG A 546 72.22 1.42 -16.23
C ARG A 546 71.84 -0.04 -16.58
N LYS A 547 72.86 -0.80 -17.12
CA LYS A 547 72.67 -2.14 -17.71
C LYS A 547 71.81 -3.13 -16.90
N ARG A 548 71.90 -3.11 -15.57
CA ARG A 548 71.12 -4.01 -14.70
C ARG A 548 69.61 -3.61 -14.60
N LEU A 549 69.30 -2.32 -14.68
CA LEU A 549 67.92 -1.85 -14.68
C LEU A 549 67.21 -2.12 -16.02
N ARG A 550 67.99 -2.15 -17.16
CA ARG A 550 67.45 -2.49 -18.48
C ARG A 550 66.89 -3.93 -18.53
N VAL A 551 67.56 -4.88 -17.89
CA VAL A 551 67.11 -6.28 -17.86
C VAL A 551 65.85 -6.44 -17.06
N VAL A 552 65.73 -5.76 -15.92
CA VAL A 552 64.53 -5.79 -15.08
C VAL A 552 63.34 -5.11 -15.79
N ALA A 553 63.59 -3.99 -16.47
CA ALA A 553 62.56 -3.30 -17.23
C ALA A 553 62.09 -4.11 -18.46
N LEU A 554 63.00 -4.81 -19.14
CA LEU A 554 62.66 -5.72 -20.23
C LEU A 554 61.88 -6.95 -19.76
N LEU A 555 62.25 -7.50 -18.60
CA LEU A 555 61.50 -8.61 -17.99
C LEU A 555 60.09 -8.20 -17.55
N LEU A 556 59.92 -6.99 -17.00
CA LEU A 556 58.61 -6.45 -16.64
C LEU A 556 57.74 -6.18 -17.87
N VAL A 557 58.34 -5.65 -18.96
CA VAL A 557 57.62 -5.46 -20.22
C VAL A 557 57.25 -6.80 -20.87
N ALA A 558 58.14 -7.80 -20.81
CA ALA A 558 57.85 -9.16 -21.28
C ALA A 558 56.71 -9.80 -20.43
N CYS A 559 56.73 -9.67 -19.10
CA CYS A 559 55.63 -10.10 -18.25
C CYS A 559 54.30 -9.41 -18.60
N CYS A 560 54.31 -8.07 -18.81
CA CYS A 560 53.12 -7.35 -19.22
C CYS A 560 52.60 -7.79 -20.61
N VAL A 561 53.48 -8.09 -21.56
CA VAL A 561 53.08 -8.61 -22.88
C VAL A 561 52.51 -10.04 -22.75
N PHE A 562 53.08 -10.88 -21.89
CA PHE A 562 52.51 -12.23 -21.63
C PHE A 562 51.15 -12.16 -20.91
N PHE A 563 50.95 -11.20 -20.04
CA PHE A 563 49.61 -11.00 -19.41
C PHE A 563 48.58 -10.42 -20.38
N VAL A 564 48.99 -9.62 -21.38
CA VAL A 564 48.06 -9.04 -22.36
C VAL A 564 47.76 -10.01 -23.50
N SER A 565 48.64 -10.95 -23.83
CA SER A 565 48.41 -11.95 -24.87
C SER A 565 47.59 -13.18 -24.36
N GLY A 566 47.35 -13.28 -23.06
CA GLY A 566 46.55 -14.33 -22.47
C GLY A 566 45.06 -14.03 -22.36
N CYS A 567 44.62 -12.81 -22.71
CA CYS A 567 43.19 -12.49 -22.80
C CYS A 567 42.62 -12.95 -24.14
N ASN A 568 42.54 -14.26 -24.35
CA ASN A 568 41.56 -14.80 -25.28
C ASN A 568 40.19 -14.37 -24.83
N ASN A 569 39.43 -13.76 -25.73
CA ASN A 569 38.00 -13.47 -25.69
C ASN A 569 37.33 -14.03 -24.45
N VAL A 570 37.26 -13.25 -23.37
CA VAL A 570 36.28 -13.52 -22.32
C VAL A 570 34.95 -13.16 -22.95
N VAL A 571 34.33 -14.13 -23.59
CA VAL A 571 32.91 -14.11 -23.82
C VAL A 571 32.33 -14.05 -22.40
N LEU A 572 31.82 -12.90 -22.00
CA LEU A 572 30.98 -12.79 -20.80
C LEU A 572 29.76 -13.70 -21.06
N SER A 573 29.93 -14.97 -20.72
CA SER A 573 28.82 -15.92 -20.77
C SER A 573 27.78 -15.45 -19.77
N ILE A 574 26.55 -15.36 -20.21
CA ILE A 574 25.37 -15.37 -19.34
C ILE A 574 25.61 -16.43 -18.25
N PRO A 575 25.35 -16.14 -16.97
CA PRO A 575 25.56 -17.14 -15.92
C PRO A 575 24.92 -18.45 -16.35
N ALA A 576 25.66 -19.56 -16.19
CA ALA A 576 25.24 -20.90 -16.62
C ALA A 576 23.88 -21.32 -16.00
N SER A 577 23.44 -20.62 -14.96
CA SER A 577 22.12 -20.79 -14.35
C SER A 577 21.64 -19.51 -13.69
N TYR A 578 20.36 -19.22 -13.82
CA TYR A 578 19.66 -18.13 -13.12
C TYR A 578 18.21 -18.55 -12.85
N SER A 579 17.48 -17.76 -12.07
CA SER A 579 16.08 -18.02 -11.78
C SER A 579 15.24 -16.81 -12.20
N VAL A 580 14.27 -17.06 -13.07
CA VAL A 580 13.24 -16.05 -13.43
C VAL A 580 12.07 -16.23 -12.49
N THR A 581 11.58 -15.13 -11.92
CA THR A 581 10.38 -15.15 -11.10
C THR A 581 9.16 -14.76 -11.94
N VAL A 582 8.19 -15.64 -12.05
CA VAL A 582 6.88 -15.34 -12.65
C VAL A 582 5.95 -14.89 -11.54
N VAL A 583 5.36 -13.73 -11.71
CA VAL A 583 4.43 -13.12 -10.75
C VAL A 583 3.06 -12.99 -11.40
N GLY A 584 2.03 -13.43 -10.71
CA GLY A 584 0.64 -13.20 -11.10
C GLY A 584 -0.05 -12.36 -10.03
N THR A 585 -0.72 -11.29 -10.43
CA THR A 585 -1.43 -10.39 -9.53
C THR A 585 -2.88 -10.28 -9.95
N ASP A 586 -3.79 -10.54 -9.03
CA ASP A 586 -5.21 -10.20 -9.20
C ASP A 586 -5.34 -8.67 -9.10
N THR A 587 -5.76 -8.05 -10.19
CA THR A 587 -5.78 -6.59 -10.31
C THR A 587 -6.84 -5.91 -9.45
N ALA A 588 -7.84 -6.64 -8.99
CA ALA A 588 -8.91 -6.06 -8.18
C ALA A 588 -8.65 -6.20 -6.67
N SER A 589 -8.05 -7.32 -6.22
CA SER A 589 -7.76 -7.54 -4.79
C SER A 589 -6.31 -7.25 -4.40
N GLY A 590 -5.41 -7.02 -5.39
CA GLY A 590 -3.98 -6.88 -5.14
C GLY A 590 -3.28 -8.18 -4.70
N LYS A 591 -4.01 -9.30 -4.57
CA LYS A 591 -3.42 -10.60 -4.21
C LYS A 591 -2.45 -11.05 -5.28
N SER A 592 -1.25 -11.42 -4.87
CA SER A 592 -0.23 -11.90 -5.78
C SER A 592 0.30 -13.27 -5.38
N ALA A 593 0.72 -14.03 -6.38
CA ALA A 593 1.46 -15.27 -6.22
C ALA A 593 2.69 -15.24 -7.11
N GLN A 594 3.73 -15.93 -6.71
CA GLN A 594 4.95 -16.02 -7.50
C GLN A 594 5.47 -17.43 -7.56
N VAL A 595 6.14 -17.77 -8.67
CA VAL A 595 6.83 -19.04 -8.86
C VAL A 595 8.18 -18.80 -9.50
N ALA A 596 9.21 -19.46 -8.99
CA ALA A 596 10.55 -19.42 -9.55
C ALA A 596 10.69 -20.46 -10.68
N LEU A 597 11.26 -20.03 -11.81
CA LEU A 597 11.64 -20.88 -12.92
C LEU A 597 13.17 -20.92 -13.00
N PRO A 598 13.82 -22.00 -12.56
CA PRO A 598 15.23 -22.20 -12.78
C PRO A 598 15.54 -22.34 -14.28
N VAL A 599 16.52 -21.60 -14.76
CA VAL A 599 16.96 -21.60 -16.17
C VAL A 599 18.43 -21.93 -16.23
N SER A 600 18.80 -22.94 -17.02
CA SER A 600 20.17 -23.27 -17.36
C SER A 600 20.46 -22.87 -18.80
N VAL A 601 21.61 -22.24 -19.04
CA VAL A 601 22.10 -21.95 -20.40
C VAL A 601 23.27 -22.86 -20.67
N THR A 602 23.05 -23.83 -21.56
CA THR A 602 24.06 -24.80 -21.96
C THR A 602 24.60 -24.47 -23.35
N PRO A 603 25.92 -24.46 -23.54
CA PRO A 603 26.57 -24.15 -24.82
C PRO A 603 26.07 -24.98 -25.99
#